data_7c76b2f08f50df9abc09ed1f98268370
#
_entry.id   7c76b2f08f50df9abc09ed1f98268370
#
_cell.length_a   1.000
_cell.length_b   1.000
_cell.length_c   1.000
_cell.angle_alpha   90.00
_cell.angle_beta   90.00
_cell.angle_gamma   90.00
#
_symmetry.space_group_name_H-M   'P 1'
#
loop_
_entity.id
_entity.type
_entity.pdbx_description
1 polymer ?
#
loop_
_entity_poly.entity_id
_entity_poly.type
_entity_poly.pdbx_seq_one_letter_code
_entity_poly.pdbx_strand_id
1 'polypeptide(L)'
;HSIFFYFFSVIAIFSSLMVITSRSTVNSVFFLILDFISVGCLFIMVGAEFLGMIILIVYVGAVAVLFLFVVMMLNVAEQKQSWFIGRQTSHIPSGLIVSILILLELLVVVGGWKYKDNLMSSSTLSLSNIPNTHQLGLVMYTEHILYFQLAGMILLLSMIGAILLTFRQRTGVKKQSYIKQISREPSSAVEIKEVEFNKGVKIDD
;
A
#
# COMPACT_ATOMS: atom_id res chain seq x y z
N HIS A 1 12.49 -12.99 27.29
CA HIS A 1 11.44 -12.64 26.31
C HIS A 1 10.66 -11.36 26.69
N SER A 2 10.27 -11.18 27.94
CA SER A 2 9.45 -10.01 28.38
C SER A 2 10.10 -8.65 28.10
N ILE A 3 11.41 -8.52 28.29
CA ILE A 3 12.13 -7.25 28.06
C ILE A 3 12.04 -6.84 26.59
N PHE A 4 12.24 -7.77 25.65
CA PHE A 4 12.13 -7.49 24.22
C PHE A 4 10.71 -7.13 23.81
N PHE A 5 9.71 -7.76 24.43
CA PHE A 5 8.31 -7.41 24.21
C PHE A 5 8.03 -5.94 24.56
N TYR A 6 8.40 -5.51 25.74
CA TYR A 6 8.20 -4.11 26.14
C TYR A 6 9.00 -3.14 25.27
N PHE A 7 10.21 -3.53 24.87
CA PHE A 7 11.06 -2.71 23.98
C PHE A 7 10.37 -2.46 22.63
N PHE A 8 9.95 -3.51 21.93
CA PHE A 8 9.26 -3.36 20.65
C PHE A 8 7.89 -2.70 20.80
N SER A 9 7.16 -2.95 21.87
CA SER A 9 5.88 -2.29 22.16
C SER A 9 6.04 -0.78 22.33
N VAL A 10 7.05 -0.33 23.06
CA VAL A 10 7.33 1.11 23.24
C VAL A 10 7.72 1.74 21.89
N ILE A 11 8.56 1.07 21.11
CA ILE A 11 8.95 1.57 19.78
C ILE A 11 7.72 1.69 18.88
N ALA A 12 6.83 0.70 18.87
CA ALA A 12 5.60 0.74 18.06
C ALA A 12 4.71 1.92 18.45
N ILE A 13 4.43 2.11 19.74
CA ILE A 13 3.62 3.24 20.21
C ILE A 13 4.27 4.58 19.88
N PHE A 14 5.58 4.69 20.07
CA PHE A 14 6.31 5.93 19.75
C PHE A 14 6.30 6.22 18.26
N SER A 15 6.56 5.21 17.42
CA SER A 15 6.54 5.34 15.96
C SER A 15 5.16 5.74 15.47
N SER A 16 4.11 5.12 15.97
CA SER A 16 2.72 5.43 15.64
C SER A 16 2.35 6.88 15.96
N LEU A 17 2.76 7.38 17.12
CA LEU A 17 2.58 8.80 17.47
C LEU A 17 3.38 9.73 16.53
N MET A 18 4.60 9.35 16.16
CA MET A 18 5.42 10.14 15.25
C MET A 18 4.87 10.16 13.82
N VAL A 19 4.22 9.10 13.36
CA VAL A 19 3.51 9.06 12.06
C VAL A 19 2.47 10.18 11.99
N ILE A 20 1.70 10.38 13.06
CA ILE A 20 0.61 11.38 13.09
C ILE A 20 1.16 12.79 13.29
N THR A 21 2.20 12.95 14.12
CA THR A 21 2.75 14.26 14.50
C THR A 21 3.74 14.82 13.48
N SER A 22 4.27 13.99 12.59
CA SER A 22 5.28 14.40 11.60
C SER A 22 4.72 15.42 10.63
N ARG A 23 5.45 16.51 10.41
CA ARG A 23 5.09 17.56 9.44
C ARG A 23 5.43 17.21 8.01
N SER A 24 6.44 16.36 7.82
CA SER A 24 6.90 15.90 6.51
C SER A 24 6.29 14.54 6.20
N THR A 25 5.61 14.42 5.06
CA THR A 25 5.03 13.15 4.60
C THR A 25 6.06 12.04 4.46
N VAL A 26 7.27 12.37 4.00
CA VAL A 26 8.37 11.40 3.87
C VAL A 26 8.79 10.86 5.23
N ASN A 27 8.97 11.75 6.22
CA ASN A 27 9.33 11.33 7.58
C ASN A 27 8.21 10.48 8.22
N SER A 28 6.96 10.80 7.95
CA SER A 28 5.81 10.01 8.42
C SER A 28 5.86 8.58 7.88
N VAL A 29 6.22 8.39 6.61
CA VAL A 29 6.37 7.05 6.02
C VAL A 29 7.54 6.29 6.63
N PHE A 30 8.66 6.93 6.96
CA PHE A 30 9.77 6.28 7.64
C PHE A 30 9.36 5.76 9.03
N PHE A 31 8.62 6.55 9.81
CA PHE A 31 8.09 6.10 11.09
C PHE A 31 7.06 4.98 10.95
N LEU A 32 6.26 5.01 9.87
CA LEU A 32 5.33 3.93 9.54
C LEU A 32 6.07 2.61 9.26
N ILE A 33 7.18 2.66 8.52
CA ILE A 33 8.03 1.49 8.29
C ILE A 33 8.55 0.93 9.59
N LEU A 34 9.06 1.80 10.48
CA LEU A 34 9.57 1.40 11.79
C LEU A 34 8.47 0.77 12.66
N ASP A 35 7.24 1.29 12.58
CA ASP A 35 6.09 0.74 13.27
C ASP A 35 5.77 -0.68 12.80
N PHE A 36 5.66 -0.91 11.49
CA PHE A 36 5.41 -2.24 10.93
C PHE A 36 6.51 -3.25 11.27
N ILE A 37 7.78 -2.82 11.29
CA ILE A 37 8.88 -3.70 11.70
C ILE A 37 8.71 -4.11 13.17
N SER A 38 8.39 -3.16 14.05
CA SER A 38 8.19 -3.43 15.47
C SER A 38 7.02 -4.35 15.72
N VAL A 39 5.91 -4.13 15.03
CA VAL A 39 4.71 -4.98 15.10
C VAL A 39 5.00 -6.38 14.54
N GLY A 40 5.71 -6.49 13.42
CA GLY A 40 6.13 -7.77 12.86
C GLY A 40 6.97 -8.59 13.85
N CYS A 41 7.93 -7.94 14.53
CA CYS A 41 8.71 -8.57 15.59
C CYS A 41 7.85 -9.03 16.78
N LEU A 42 6.86 -8.24 17.18
CA LEU A 42 5.91 -8.63 18.24
C LEU A 42 5.12 -9.88 17.86
N PHE A 43 4.64 -9.99 16.60
CA PHE A 43 3.94 -11.18 16.13
C PHE A 43 4.83 -12.43 16.15
N ILE A 44 6.09 -12.30 15.75
CA ILE A 44 7.06 -13.42 15.81
C ILE A 44 7.28 -13.85 17.27
N MET A 45 7.37 -12.90 18.20
CA MET A 45 7.55 -13.21 19.63
C MET A 45 6.35 -13.93 20.25
N VAL A 46 5.14 -13.67 19.77
CA VAL A 46 3.92 -14.36 20.21
C VAL A 46 3.77 -15.75 19.60
N GLY A 47 4.63 -16.12 18.65
CA GLY A 47 4.58 -17.42 17.96
C GLY A 47 3.77 -17.39 16.64
N ALA A 48 3.28 -16.22 16.22
CA ALA A 48 2.63 -16.03 14.93
C ALA A 48 3.67 -15.70 13.84
N GLU A 49 4.62 -16.61 13.63
CA GLU A 49 5.78 -16.40 12.77
C GLU A 49 5.37 -16.06 11.33
N PHE A 50 4.41 -16.79 10.77
CA PHE A 50 3.94 -16.56 9.41
C PHE A 50 3.34 -15.16 9.24
N LEU A 51 2.52 -14.71 10.17
CA LEU A 51 1.90 -13.40 10.13
C LEU A 51 2.93 -12.28 10.29
N GLY A 52 3.90 -12.44 11.19
CA GLY A 52 5.01 -11.51 11.35
C GLY A 52 5.83 -11.35 10.08
N MET A 53 6.16 -12.46 9.41
CA MET A 53 6.90 -12.44 8.15
C MET A 53 6.09 -11.80 7.01
N ILE A 54 4.79 -12.03 6.92
CA ILE A 54 3.93 -11.36 5.94
C ILE A 54 3.92 -9.84 6.15
N ILE A 55 3.82 -9.39 7.40
CA ILE A 55 3.88 -7.95 7.70
C ILE A 55 5.18 -7.36 7.19
N LEU A 56 6.31 -8.00 7.44
CA LEU A 56 7.61 -7.50 6.98
C LEU A 56 7.73 -7.51 5.45
N ILE A 57 7.32 -8.57 4.78
CA ILE A 57 7.48 -8.70 3.33
C ILE A 57 6.48 -7.81 2.58
N VAL A 58 5.21 -7.81 2.97
CA VAL A 58 4.14 -7.14 2.24
C VAL A 58 4.00 -5.69 2.68
N TYR A 59 3.84 -5.44 4.00
CA TYR A 59 3.60 -4.07 4.47
C TYR A 59 4.86 -3.21 4.42
N VAL A 60 6.00 -3.72 4.86
CA VAL A 60 7.26 -2.98 4.79
C VAL A 60 7.83 -3.03 3.37
N GLY A 61 7.94 -4.21 2.78
CA GLY A 61 8.61 -4.41 1.50
C GLY A 61 7.83 -3.88 0.29
N ALA A 62 6.51 -4.04 0.25
CA ALA A 62 5.70 -3.62 -0.89
C ALA A 62 4.94 -2.32 -0.62
N VAL A 63 4.10 -2.28 0.41
CA VAL A 63 3.17 -1.17 0.62
C VAL A 63 3.87 0.11 1.07
N ALA A 64 4.71 0.04 2.09
CA ALA A 64 5.39 1.22 2.63
C ALA A 64 6.41 1.79 1.64
N VAL A 65 7.13 0.93 0.91
CA VAL A 65 8.05 1.36 -0.16
C VAL A 65 7.28 2.01 -1.30
N LEU A 66 6.11 1.47 -1.68
CA LEU A 66 5.24 2.10 -2.67
C LEU A 66 4.80 3.49 -2.22
N PHE A 67 4.36 3.65 -0.97
CA PHE A 67 4.00 4.95 -0.42
C PHE A 67 5.16 5.93 -0.43
N LEU A 68 6.35 5.48 -0.02
CA LEU A 68 7.55 6.31 -0.04
C LEU A 68 7.85 6.82 -1.45
N PHE A 69 7.77 5.93 -2.44
CA PHE A 69 8.04 6.25 -3.83
C PHE A 69 7.01 7.24 -4.38
N VAL A 70 5.71 7.00 -4.12
CA VAL A 70 4.62 7.89 -4.57
C VAL A 70 4.74 9.27 -3.93
N VAL A 71 4.97 9.35 -2.62
CA VAL A 71 5.10 10.63 -1.90
C VAL A 71 6.30 11.42 -2.40
N MET A 72 7.41 10.75 -2.69
CA MET A 72 8.60 11.40 -3.24
C MET A 72 8.37 11.91 -4.66
N MET A 73 7.64 11.16 -5.49
CA MET A 73 7.37 11.56 -6.88
C MET A 73 6.33 12.67 -7.01
N LEU A 74 5.32 12.69 -6.14
CA LEU A 74 4.24 13.68 -6.21
C LEU A 74 4.68 15.08 -5.78
N ASN A 75 5.88 15.23 -5.20
CA ASN A 75 6.41 16.50 -4.69
C ASN A 75 5.28 17.31 -3.99
N VAL A 76 4.64 16.67 -3.02
CA VAL A 76 3.56 17.31 -2.26
C VAL A 76 4.19 18.49 -1.54
N ALA A 77 3.93 19.70 -2.09
CA ALA A 77 4.37 20.92 -1.48
C ALA A 77 3.92 20.92 -0.02
N GLU A 78 4.86 21.04 0.90
CA GLU A 78 4.55 21.20 2.31
C GLU A 78 3.69 22.45 2.48
N GLN A 79 2.39 22.27 2.47
CA GLN A 79 1.50 23.33 2.88
C GLN A 79 1.83 23.60 4.35
N LYS A 80 2.41 24.76 4.61
CA LYS A 80 2.59 25.30 5.95
C LYS A 80 1.21 25.61 6.55
N GLN A 81 0.45 24.57 6.75
CA GLN A 81 -0.81 24.70 7.45
C GLN A 81 -0.47 24.69 8.94
N SER A 82 -0.49 25.87 9.50
CA SER A 82 -0.40 26.09 10.95
C SER A 82 -1.56 25.37 11.64
N TRP A 83 -1.36 24.10 11.94
CA TRP A 83 -2.39 23.25 12.53
C TRP A 83 -2.69 23.59 13.99
N PHE A 84 -1.76 24.28 14.67
CA PHE A 84 -1.89 24.61 16.09
C PHE A 84 -2.31 26.06 16.41
N ILE A 85 -2.35 26.96 15.44
CA ILE A 85 -2.71 28.37 15.67
C ILE A 85 -3.67 28.78 14.56
N GLY A 86 -4.86 28.28 14.59
CA GLY A 86 -5.92 28.58 13.63
C GLY A 86 -7.21 28.84 14.34
N ARG A 87 -7.33 30.05 14.85
CA ARG A 87 -8.55 30.86 14.84
C ARG A 87 -9.86 30.11 15.09
N GLN A 88 -10.27 30.16 16.38
CA GLN A 88 -11.62 30.52 16.75
C GLN A 88 -12.72 30.14 15.74
N THR A 89 -13.07 28.88 15.70
CA THR A 89 -14.43 28.47 15.41
C THR A 89 -14.89 27.56 16.52
N SER A 90 -15.92 27.96 17.16
CA SER A 90 -16.61 27.39 18.32
C SER A 90 -17.27 26.04 17.99
N HIS A 91 -16.66 25.25 17.12
CA HIS A 91 -17.12 23.91 16.79
C HIS A 91 -16.08 22.92 17.24
N ILE A 92 -16.49 22.04 18.14
CA ILE A 92 -15.73 20.85 18.53
C ILE A 92 -15.24 20.19 17.24
N PRO A 93 -13.93 20.00 17.03
CA PRO A 93 -13.44 19.44 15.78
C PRO A 93 -14.07 18.06 15.58
N SER A 94 -14.71 17.85 14.46
CA SER A 94 -15.42 16.60 14.13
C SER A 94 -14.53 15.36 14.33
N GLY A 95 -13.21 15.50 14.09
CA GLY A 95 -12.23 14.47 14.35
C GLY A 95 -12.12 14.05 15.82
N LEU A 96 -12.29 14.98 16.76
CA LEU A 96 -12.23 14.65 18.18
C LEU A 96 -13.46 13.83 18.61
N ILE A 97 -14.65 14.13 18.06
CA ILE A 97 -15.86 13.35 18.35
C ILE A 97 -15.70 11.92 17.83
N VAL A 98 -15.26 11.76 16.59
CA VAL A 98 -15.01 10.43 15.99
C VAL A 98 -13.94 9.66 16.79
N SER A 99 -12.86 10.32 17.18
CA SER A 99 -11.79 9.70 17.98
C SER A 99 -12.28 9.20 19.33
N ILE A 100 -13.10 9.99 20.04
CA ILE A 100 -13.68 9.58 21.32
C ILE A 100 -14.64 8.40 21.13
N LEU A 101 -15.45 8.42 20.08
CA LEU A 101 -16.38 7.34 19.77
C LEU A 101 -15.66 6.02 19.52
N ILE A 102 -14.63 6.03 18.68
CA ILE A 102 -13.79 4.85 18.40
C ILE A 102 -13.07 4.38 19.69
N LEU A 103 -12.55 5.30 20.48
CA LEU A 103 -11.89 4.95 21.75
C LEU A 103 -12.87 4.25 22.70
N LEU A 104 -14.10 4.77 22.81
CA LEU A 104 -15.13 4.20 23.67
C LEU A 104 -15.53 2.82 23.19
N GLU A 105 -15.71 2.63 21.89
CA GLU A 105 -16.00 1.33 21.28
C GLU A 105 -14.89 0.31 21.59
N LEU A 106 -13.62 0.69 21.41
CA LEU A 106 -12.47 -0.14 21.77
C LEU A 106 -12.46 -0.53 23.23
N LEU A 107 -12.73 0.41 24.14
CA LEU A 107 -12.77 0.14 25.58
C LEU A 107 -13.87 -0.84 25.96
N VAL A 108 -15.05 -0.74 25.31
CA VAL A 108 -16.16 -1.66 25.53
C VAL A 108 -15.79 -3.06 25.04
N VAL A 109 -15.20 -3.18 23.85
CA VAL A 109 -14.78 -4.47 23.27
C VAL A 109 -13.71 -5.14 24.14
N VAL A 110 -12.66 -4.42 24.51
CA VAL A 110 -11.56 -4.94 25.34
C VAL A 110 -12.04 -5.25 26.76
N GLY A 111 -12.89 -4.39 27.34
CA GLY A 111 -13.51 -4.64 28.65
C GLY A 111 -14.43 -5.86 28.65
N GLY A 112 -15.17 -6.07 27.56
CA GLY A 112 -16.05 -7.23 27.39
C GLY A 112 -15.28 -8.56 27.23
N TRP A 113 -14.05 -8.54 26.74
CA TRP A 113 -13.21 -9.74 26.62
C TRP A 113 -12.85 -10.35 28.00
N LYS A 114 -12.64 -9.54 29.01
CA LYS A 114 -12.39 -10.05 30.38
C LYS A 114 -13.54 -10.87 30.97
N TYR A 115 -14.76 -10.70 30.46
CA TYR A 115 -15.93 -11.48 30.89
C TYR A 115 -16.06 -12.83 30.18
N LYS A 116 -15.30 -13.08 29.10
CA LYS A 116 -15.42 -14.29 28.26
C LYS A 116 -14.35 -15.34 28.50
N ASP A 117 -13.50 -15.18 29.51
CA ASP A 117 -12.38 -16.11 29.80
C ASP A 117 -12.82 -17.56 30.11
N ASN A 118 -14.11 -17.80 30.38
CA ASN A 118 -14.61 -19.15 30.67
C ASN A 118 -15.10 -19.93 29.43
N LEU A 119 -15.08 -19.35 28.22
CA LEU A 119 -15.60 -20.03 27.03
C LEU A 119 -14.52 -20.43 26.02
N MET A 120 -13.29 -20.00 26.19
CA MET A 120 -12.19 -20.31 25.28
C MET A 120 -11.22 -21.40 25.74
N SER A 121 -11.56 -22.15 26.80
CA SER A 121 -10.74 -23.27 27.28
C SER A 121 -10.87 -24.55 26.43
N SER A 122 -11.53 -24.51 25.32
CA SER A 122 -11.78 -25.71 24.52
C SER A 122 -11.42 -25.46 23.08
N SER A 123 -10.17 -25.60 22.74
CA SER A 123 -9.67 -26.03 21.42
C SER A 123 -8.23 -25.59 21.13
N THR A 124 -7.37 -25.54 22.10
CA THR A 124 -5.95 -25.70 21.76
C THR A 124 -5.70 -27.19 21.56
N LEU A 125 -6.06 -27.71 20.40
CA LEU A 125 -5.35 -28.84 19.85
C LEU A 125 -3.89 -28.40 19.73
N SER A 126 -3.13 -28.64 20.79
CA SER A 126 -1.68 -28.46 20.76
C SER A 126 -1.10 -29.56 19.86
N LEU A 127 -1.16 -29.32 18.57
CA LEU A 127 -0.33 -29.97 17.58
C LEU A 127 1.09 -29.41 17.76
N SER A 128 1.67 -29.65 18.94
CA SER A 128 2.91 -29.02 19.41
C SER A 128 4.16 -29.33 18.57
N ASN A 129 4.04 -30.15 17.53
CA ASN A 129 5.15 -30.56 16.66
C ASN A 129 5.03 -30.07 15.22
N ILE A 130 4.00 -29.28 14.87
CA ILE A 130 3.81 -28.82 13.50
C ILE A 130 4.12 -27.31 13.43
N PRO A 131 4.93 -26.84 12.46
CA PRO A 131 5.22 -25.43 12.27
C PRO A 131 3.95 -24.60 12.09
N ASN A 132 3.94 -23.38 12.63
CA ASN A 132 2.80 -22.45 12.55
C ASN A 132 2.30 -22.26 11.09
N THR A 133 3.21 -22.16 10.14
CA THR A 133 2.92 -22.04 8.71
C THR A 133 2.11 -23.21 8.17
N HIS A 134 2.44 -24.43 8.57
CA HIS A 134 1.75 -25.63 8.10
C HIS A 134 0.35 -25.74 8.72
N GLN A 135 0.21 -25.42 10.00
CA GLN A 135 -1.10 -25.40 10.69
C GLN A 135 -2.06 -24.40 10.01
N LEU A 136 -1.55 -23.21 9.75
CA LEU A 136 -2.33 -22.16 9.08
C LEU A 136 -2.73 -22.58 7.65
N GLY A 137 -1.80 -23.20 6.92
CA GLY A 137 -2.07 -23.72 5.58
C GLY A 137 -3.18 -24.76 5.56
N LEU A 138 -3.17 -25.71 6.50
CA LEU A 138 -4.23 -26.70 6.60
C LEU A 138 -5.62 -26.07 6.77
N VAL A 139 -5.76 -25.13 7.68
CA VAL A 139 -7.06 -24.47 7.95
C VAL A 139 -7.48 -23.58 6.78
N MET A 140 -6.56 -22.83 6.21
CA MET A 140 -6.87 -21.84 5.15
C MET A 140 -7.31 -22.54 3.84
N TYR A 141 -6.70 -23.66 3.49
CA TYR A 141 -7.01 -24.36 2.22
C TYR A 141 -8.13 -25.39 2.36
N THR A 142 -8.61 -25.70 3.55
CA THR A 142 -9.72 -26.64 3.77
C THR A 142 -10.99 -25.91 4.22
N GLU A 143 -10.98 -25.34 5.41
CA GLU A 143 -12.18 -24.72 5.99
C GLU A 143 -12.46 -23.32 5.44
N HIS A 144 -11.42 -22.57 5.09
CA HIS A 144 -11.52 -21.16 4.68
C HIS A 144 -11.19 -20.94 3.20
N ILE A 145 -11.31 -21.96 2.36
CA ILE A 145 -10.97 -21.88 0.93
C ILE A 145 -11.73 -20.77 0.19
N LEU A 146 -12.98 -20.52 0.56
CA LEU A 146 -13.78 -19.47 -0.05
C LEU A 146 -13.16 -18.08 0.16
N TYR A 147 -12.71 -17.79 1.39
CA TYR A 147 -12.07 -16.50 1.70
C TYR A 147 -10.73 -16.35 0.99
N PHE A 148 -9.99 -17.45 0.84
CA PHE A 148 -8.75 -17.47 0.07
C PHE A 148 -9.01 -17.15 -1.41
N GLN A 149 -10.01 -17.76 -2.01
CA GLN A 149 -10.43 -17.50 -3.40
C GLN A 149 -10.87 -16.05 -3.59
N LEU A 150 -11.69 -15.51 -2.68
CA LEU A 150 -12.13 -14.12 -2.73
C LEU A 150 -10.95 -13.14 -2.63
N ALA A 151 -9.99 -13.40 -1.74
CA ALA A 151 -8.78 -12.60 -1.65
C ALA A 151 -7.99 -12.59 -2.97
N GLY A 152 -7.86 -13.74 -3.62
CA GLY A 152 -7.22 -13.85 -4.93
C GLY A 152 -7.93 -13.04 -6.01
N MET A 153 -9.27 -13.07 -6.04
CA MET A 153 -10.07 -12.27 -6.98
C MET A 153 -9.91 -10.75 -6.73
N ILE A 154 -9.87 -10.33 -5.47
CA ILE A 154 -9.67 -8.93 -5.11
C ILE A 154 -8.27 -8.46 -5.56
N LEU A 155 -7.24 -9.26 -5.36
CA LEU A 155 -5.88 -8.95 -5.82
C LEU A 155 -5.81 -8.85 -7.35
N LEU A 156 -6.45 -9.76 -8.06
CA LEU A 156 -6.54 -9.72 -9.53
C LEU A 156 -7.23 -8.45 -10.01
N LEU A 157 -8.37 -8.10 -9.41
CA LEU A 157 -9.12 -6.90 -9.73
C LEU A 157 -8.28 -5.64 -9.47
N SER A 158 -7.56 -5.59 -8.35
CA SER A 158 -6.67 -4.49 -8.01
C SER A 158 -5.54 -4.32 -9.03
N MET A 159 -4.95 -5.42 -9.48
CA MET A 159 -3.91 -5.41 -10.51
C MET A 159 -4.45 -4.87 -11.84
N ILE A 160 -5.59 -5.39 -12.30
CA ILE A 160 -6.22 -4.94 -13.55
C ILE A 160 -6.60 -3.46 -13.45
N GLY A 161 -7.19 -3.05 -12.31
CA GLY A 161 -7.56 -1.65 -12.06
C GLY A 161 -6.36 -0.71 -12.10
N ALA A 162 -5.25 -1.08 -11.49
CA ALA A 162 -4.02 -0.29 -11.51
C ALA A 162 -3.48 -0.11 -12.93
N ILE A 163 -3.48 -1.18 -13.74
CA ILE A 163 -3.03 -1.14 -15.13
C ILE A 163 -3.96 -0.25 -15.98
N LEU A 164 -5.27 -0.41 -15.85
CA LEU A 164 -6.25 0.36 -16.63
C LEU A 164 -6.22 1.85 -16.29
N LEU A 165 -6.08 2.22 -15.02
CA LEU A 165 -6.01 3.60 -14.59
C LEU A 165 -4.72 4.31 -15.02
N THR A 166 -3.62 3.58 -15.10
CA THR A 166 -2.33 4.12 -15.56
C THR A 166 -2.16 4.09 -17.07
N PHE A 167 -2.98 3.31 -17.76
CA PHE A 167 -2.91 3.16 -19.22
C PHE A 167 -3.42 4.43 -19.91
N ARG A 168 -2.50 5.20 -20.49
CA ARG A 168 -2.81 6.39 -21.27
C ARG A 168 -2.48 6.16 -22.74
N GLN A 169 -3.50 6.11 -23.59
CA GLN A 169 -3.29 6.18 -25.03
C GLN A 169 -2.89 7.61 -25.41
N ARG A 170 -1.69 7.77 -25.92
CA ARG A 170 -1.27 9.04 -26.49
C ARG A 170 -1.92 9.21 -27.87
N THR A 171 -2.83 10.16 -27.99
CA THR A 171 -3.38 10.60 -29.28
C THR A 171 -2.32 11.45 -29.99
N GLY A 172 -2.10 11.19 -31.28
CA GLY A 172 -1.13 11.97 -32.06
C GLY A 172 0.29 11.40 -32.18
N VAL A 173 0.52 10.17 -31.70
CA VAL A 173 1.81 9.51 -31.94
C VAL A 173 1.86 8.98 -33.36
N LYS A 174 2.84 9.42 -34.13
CA LYS A 174 3.12 8.86 -35.47
C LYS A 174 3.44 7.35 -35.32
N LYS A 175 2.48 6.48 -35.62
CA LYS A 175 2.70 5.03 -35.63
C LYS A 175 3.11 4.60 -37.02
N GLN A 176 4.20 3.88 -37.12
CA GLN A 176 4.61 3.26 -38.39
C GLN A 176 3.71 2.04 -38.68
N SER A 177 3.24 1.93 -39.91
CA SER A 177 2.51 0.75 -40.35
C SER A 177 3.48 -0.15 -41.09
N TYR A 178 3.75 -1.31 -40.48
CA TYR A 178 4.63 -2.32 -41.08
C TYR A 178 4.20 -2.75 -42.49
N ILE A 179 2.90 -2.98 -42.68
CA ILE A 179 2.35 -3.38 -44.02
C ILE A 179 2.56 -2.28 -45.03
N LYS A 180 2.32 -1.01 -44.65
CA LYS A 180 2.50 0.14 -45.57
C LYS A 180 3.97 0.37 -45.95
N GLN A 181 4.89 -0.06 -45.12
CA GLN A 181 6.34 0.06 -45.39
C GLN A 181 6.83 -1.04 -46.35
N ILE A 182 6.33 -2.28 -46.18
CA ILE A 182 6.71 -3.40 -47.07
C ILE A 182 6.05 -3.30 -48.44
N SER A 183 4.81 -2.82 -48.50
CA SER A 183 4.05 -2.67 -49.75
C SER A 183 4.33 -1.39 -50.54
N ARG A 184 5.36 -0.62 -50.16
CA ARG A 184 5.75 0.58 -50.87
C ARG A 184 6.38 0.21 -52.22
N GLU A 185 5.72 0.64 -53.30
CA GLU A 185 6.28 0.62 -54.64
C GLU A 185 7.09 1.90 -54.92
N PRO A 186 8.11 1.84 -55.78
CA PRO A 186 8.90 3.03 -56.13
C PRO A 186 8.06 4.19 -56.68
N SER A 187 6.99 3.90 -57.38
CA SER A 187 6.03 4.86 -57.93
C SER A 187 5.24 5.65 -56.86
N SER A 188 5.02 5.05 -55.68
CA SER A 188 4.31 5.69 -54.56
C SER A 188 5.23 6.26 -53.50
N ALA A 189 6.53 5.92 -53.52
CA ALA A 189 7.50 6.29 -52.51
C ALA A 189 8.37 7.49 -52.90
N VAL A 190 8.48 7.78 -54.19
CA VAL A 190 9.35 8.84 -54.71
C VAL A 190 8.52 9.85 -55.48
N GLU A 191 8.51 11.08 -55.05
CA GLU A 191 7.92 12.20 -55.74
C GLU A 191 9.04 13.11 -56.27
N ILE A 192 9.05 13.36 -57.58
CA ILE A 192 10.02 14.24 -58.21
C ILE A 192 9.46 15.67 -58.12
N LYS A 193 10.13 16.52 -57.31
CA LYS A 193 9.81 17.95 -57.24
C LYS A 193 10.87 18.77 -57.97
N GLU A 194 10.43 19.67 -58.83
CA GLU A 194 11.31 20.65 -59.45
C GLU A 194 11.67 21.71 -58.39
N VAL A 195 12.92 21.85 -58.08
CA VAL A 195 13.43 22.79 -57.09
C VAL A 195 14.31 23.83 -57.76
N GLU A 196 14.06 25.10 -57.49
CA GLU A 196 14.95 26.18 -57.97
C GLU A 196 16.36 26.05 -57.41
N PHE A 197 17.34 26.36 -58.23
CA PHE A 197 18.75 26.26 -57.84
C PHE A 197 19.01 27.10 -56.60
N ASN A 198 19.67 26.53 -55.58
CA ASN A 198 20.02 27.16 -54.29
C ASN A 198 18.88 27.42 -53.25
N LYS A 199 17.70 26.90 -53.46
CA LYS A 199 16.62 26.88 -52.45
C LYS A 199 16.41 25.48 -51.89
N GLY A 200 16.41 25.35 -50.58
CA GLY A 200 16.06 24.09 -49.93
C GLY A 200 14.59 23.69 -50.14
N VAL A 201 14.29 22.38 -50.17
CA VAL A 201 12.93 21.85 -50.25
C VAL A 201 12.27 21.90 -48.87
N LYS A 202 11.09 22.55 -48.76
CA LYS A 202 10.22 22.36 -47.61
C LYS A 202 9.51 21.02 -47.75
N ILE A 203 9.79 20.10 -46.86
CA ILE A 203 9.07 18.83 -46.72
C ILE A 203 7.84 19.14 -45.86
N ASP A 204 6.67 19.21 -46.50
CA ASP A 204 5.40 19.29 -45.78
C ASP A 204 5.12 17.91 -45.18
N ASP A 205 5.07 17.84 -43.84
CA ASP A 205 4.81 16.64 -43.05
C ASP A 205 3.35 16.18 -43.08
#